data_3acad81629ea25dfe478e0550f4bbba7
#
_entry.id   3acad81629ea25dfe478e0550f4bbba7
#
_cell.length_a   1.000
_cell.length_b   1.000
_cell.length_c   1.000
_cell.angle_alpha   90.00
_cell.angle_beta   90.00
_cell.angle_gamma   90.00
#
_symmetry.space_group_name_H-M   'P 1'
#
loop_
_entity.id
_entity.type
_entity.pdbx_description
1 polymer ?
#
loop_
_entity_poly.entity_id
_entity_poly.type
_entity_poly.pdbx_seq_one_letter_code
_entity_poly.pdbx_strand_id
1 'polypeptide(L)'
;AAYGNEAGVGEGIASSPVLRADVFLTTKLWNADHGYERALAAVDTSLRTLGTDYVDLYLIHWPLQDRDQLMRTWDAMEKILADGKAHSIGVCNFEPHHLQALIDRGGVLPAVDQVELHPHLQQRELREFAGEHGIAIESWSPLGGTSGSGWGPNSKPNTVLSDPTIGDIAAKYGRSPAQIVIAWHIRSG
;
A
#
# COMPACT_ATOMS: atom_id res chain seq x y z
N ALA A 1 8.71 2.73 7.26
CA ALA A 1 9.80 3.69 7.44
C ALA A 1 9.33 5.15 7.47
N ALA A 2 8.55 5.62 6.48
CA ALA A 2 8.16 7.03 6.35
C ALA A 2 7.46 7.65 7.58
N TYR A 3 6.73 6.85 8.34
CA TYR A 3 5.96 7.31 9.51
C TYR A 3 6.77 7.37 10.81
N GLY A 4 8.02 6.89 10.83
CA GLY A 4 8.90 6.91 12.00
C GLY A 4 8.40 6.08 13.19
N ASN A 5 7.50 5.12 12.97
CA ASN A 5 6.82 4.37 14.03
C ASN A 5 7.14 2.85 14.04
N GLU A 6 8.07 2.39 13.21
CA GLU A 6 8.40 0.96 13.11
C GLU A 6 8.84 0.34 14.45
N ALA A 7 9.60 1.09 15.27
CA ALA A 7 9.99 0.62 16.60
C ALA A 7 8.77 0.32 17.49
N GLY A 8 7.81 1.26 17.56
CA GLY A 8 6.57 1.06 18.32
C GLY A 8 5.71 -0.08 17.78
N VAL A 9 5.70 -0.31 16.45
CA VAL A 9 5.02 -1.47 15.85
C VAL A 9 5.72 -2.77 16.29
N GLY A 10 7.06 -2.83 16.25
CA GLY A 10 7.83 -3.97 16.70
C GLY A 10 7.60 -4.29 18.18
N GLU A 11 7.64 -3.28 19.05
CA GLU A 11 7.32 -3.43 20.49
C GLU A 11 5.88 -3.94 20.70
N GLY A 12 4.90 -3.41 19.92
CA GLY A 12 3.51 -3.85 20.00
C GLY A 12 3.35 -5.31 19.63
N ILE A 13 4.02 -5.78 18.56
CA ILE A 13 4.02 -7.20 18.14
C ILE A 13 4.69 -8.05 19.21
N ALA A 14 5.88 -7.67 19.69
CA ALA A 14 6.65 -8.44 20.67
C ALA A 14 5.93 -8.57 22.02
N SER A 15 5.15 -7.58 22.42
CA SER A 15 4.35 -7.62 23.65
C SER A 15 2.98 -8.28 23.50
N SER A 16 2.57 -8.61 22.27
CA SER A 16 1.29 -9.26 21.99
C SER A 16 1.36 -10.76 22.32
N PRO A 17 0.28 -11.39 22.78
CA PRO A 17 0.17 -12.84 22.89
C PRO A 17 0.05 -13.55 21.52
N VAL A 18 -0.13 -12.79 20.43
CA VAL A 18 -0.24 -13.32 19.07
C VAL A 18 1.16 -13.65 18.54
N LEU A 19 1.34 -14.84 17.97
CA LEU A 19 2.62 -15.21 17.38
C LEU A 19 2.94 -14.32 16.17
N ARG A 20 4.24 -14.03 15.95
CA ARG A 20 4.68 -13.24 14.76
C ARG A 20 4.14 -13.84 13.46
N ALA A 21 4.08 -15.16 13.34
CA ALA A 21 3.58 -15.85 12.17
C ALA A 21 2.07 -15.66 11.90
N ASP A 22 1.31 -15.23 12.90
CA ASP A 22 -0.12 -14.95 12.78
C ASP A 22 -0.41 -13.46 12.52
N VAL A 23 0.64 -12.64 12.41
CA VAL A 23 0.54 -11.21 12.12
C VAL A 23 1.00 -10.95 10.69
N PHE A 24 0.10 -10.42 9.83
CA PHE A 24 0.47 -9.95 8.51
C PHE A 24 1.06 -8.53 8.61
N LEU A 25 2.38 -8.42 8.47
CA LEU A 25 3.15 -7.20 8.66
C LEU A 25 3.55 -6.60 7.32
N THR A 26 3.13 -5.36 7.07
CA THR A 26 3.51 -4.60 5.88
C THR A 26 4.37 -3.39 6.26
N THR A 27 5.47 -3.18 5.55
CA THR A 27 6.19 -1.89 5.57
C THR A 27 6.58 -1.47 4.15
N LYS A 28 7.15 -0.26 4.02
CA LYS A 28 7.36 0.35 2.71
C LYS A 28 8.76 0.95 2.59
N LEU A 29 9.34 0.82 1.39
CA LEU A 29 10.53 1.54 0.97
C LEU A 29 10.19 3.02 0.79
N TRP A 30 10.93 3.90 1.48
CA TRP A 30 10.74 5.33 1.33
C TRP A 30 11.40 5.89 0.06
N ASN A 31 10.90 7.03 -0.43
CA ASN A 31 11.34 7.63 -1.70
C ASN A 31 12.84 7.96 -1.74
N ALA A 32 13.45 8.32 -0.61
CA ALA A 32 14.89 8.61 -0.54
C ALA A 32 15.78 7.37 -0.70
N ASP A 33 15.21 6.17 -0.52
CA ASP A 33 15.94 4.90 -0.48
C ASP A 33 15.83 4.10 -1.80
N HIS A 34 15.33 4.73 -2.86
CA HIS A 34 15.30 4.10 -4.17
C HIS A 34 16.70 3.85 -4.74
N GLY A 35 16.83 2.76 -5.50
CA GLY A 35 18.06 2.22 -6.08
C GLY A 35 18.45 0.91 -5.40
N TYR A 36 19.24 0.08 -6.09
CA TYR A 36 19.49 -1.30 -5.67
C TYR A 36 20.08 -1.40 -4.25
N GLU A 37 21.25 -0.82 -4.03
CA GLU A 37 21.97 -0.94 -2.74
C GLU A 37 21.22 -0.24 -1.59
N ARG A 38 20.59 0.91 -1.88
CA ARG A 38 19.84 1.66 -0.87
C ARG A 38 18.59 0.92 -0.43
N ALA A 39 17.87 0.31 -1.37
CA ALA A 39 16.67 -0.47 -1.03
C ALA A 39 17.01 -1.70 -0.18
N LEU A 40 18.13 -2.40 -0.47
CA LEU A 40 18.62 -3.50 0.36
C LEU A 40 18.99 -3.04 1.78
N ALA A 41 19.68 -1.91 1.90
CA ALA A 41 20.03 -1.34 3.21
C ALA A 41 18.78 -0.86 3.99
N ALA A 42 17.78 -0.32 3.29
CA ALA A 42 16.54 0.16 3.88
C ALA A 42 15.70 -0.97 4.48
N VAL A 43 15.52 -2.10 3.77
CA VAL A 43 14.81 -3.25 4.34
C VAL A 43 15.51 -3.81 5.56
N ASP A 44 16.85 -3.91 5.56
CA ASP A 44 17.61 -4.36 6.72
C ASP A 44 17.44 -3.43 7.93
N THR A 45 17.33 -2.13 7.66
CA THR A 45 17.04 -1.14 8.71
C THR A 45 15.63 -1.30 9.26
N SER A 46 14.63 -1.46 8.39
CA SER A 46 13.24 -1.70 8.81
C SER A 46 13.11 -2.99 9.64
N LEU A 47 13.71 -4.09 9.19
CA LEU A 47 13.67 -5.37 9.92
C LEU A 47 14.31 -5.27 11.32
N ARG A 48 15.47 -4.62 11.43
CA ARG A 48 16.10 -4.36 12.74
C ARG A 48 15.22 -3.51 13.64
N THR A 49 14.60 -2.47 13.09
CA THR A 49 13.75 -1.55 13.86
C THR A 49 12.44 -2.20 14.29
N LEU A 50 11.88 -3.07 13.46
CA LEU A 50 10.69 -3.86 13.75
C LEU A 50 10.98 -5.05 14.69
N GLY A 51 12.24 -5.45 14.85
CA GLY A 51 12.63 -6.60 15.66
C GLY A 51 12.17 -7.95 15.07
N THR A 52 12.20 -8.08 13.74
CA THR A 52 11.77 -9.29 13.02
C THR A 52 12.74 -9.60 11.87
N ASP A 53 12.77 -10.86 11.45
CA ASP A 53 13.64 -11.33 10.36
C ASP A 53 12.97 -11.17 8.98
N TYR A 54 11.65 -10.95 8.94
CA TYR A 54 10.89 -10.81 7.70
C TYR A 54 9.67 -9.90 7.88
N VAL A 55 9.17 -9.37 6.75
CA VAL A 55 7.84 -8.79 6.63
C VAL A 55 7.00 -9.64 5.66
N ASP A 56 5.69 -9.61 5.80
CA ASP A 56 4.80 -10.37 4.92
C ASP A 56 4.64 -9.66 3.57
N LEU A 57 4.66 -8.33 3.58
CA LEU A 57 4.58 -7.51 2.37
C LEU A 57 5.52 -6.31 2.47
N TYR A 58 6.36 -6.12 1.45
CA TYR A 58 7.22 -4.95 1.29
C TYR A 58 6.86 -4.18 0.03
N LEU A 59 6.56 -2.88 0.16
CA LEU A 59 6.02 -2.06 -0.91
C LEU A 59 6.97 -0.91 -1.28
N ILE A 60 7.12 -0.59 -2.56
CA ILE A 60 7.63 0.71 -2.99
C ILE A 60 6.55 1.76 -2.70
N HIS A 61 6.86 2.82 -1.94
CA HIS A 61 5.85 3.76 -1.44
C HIS A 61 5.30 4.70 -2.53
N TRP A 62 6.13 5.10 -3.50
CA TRP A 62 5.75 5.91 -4.65
C TRP A 62 6.59 5.52 -5.86
N PRO A 63 6.05 5.61 -7.09
CA PRO A 63 6.86 5.44 -8.29
C PRO A 63 7.87 6.58 -8.44
N LEU A 64 8.97 6.31 -9.13
CA LEU A 64 9.91 7.32 -9.56
C LEU A 64 9.66 7.71 -11.02
N GLN A 65 9.92 8.97 -11.35
CA GLN A 65 9.92 9.43 -12.75
C GLN A 65 11.11 8.87 -13.54
N ASP A 66 12.25 8.65 -12.86
CA ASP A 66 13.42 7.99 -13.44
C ASP A 66 13.15 6.48 -13.55
N ARG A 67 12.86 6.04 -14.79
CA ARG A 67 12.56 4.65 -15.11
C ARG A 67 13.71 3.71 -14.79
N ASP A 68 14.94 4.10 -15.07
CA ASP A 68 16.12 3.26 -14.84
C ASP A 68 16.34 3.04 -13.34
N GLN A 69 16.16 4.09 -12.54
CA GLN A 69 16.23 3.97 -11.09
C GLN A 69 15.08 3.13 -10.54
N LEU A 70 13.87 3.26 -11.10
CA LEU A 70 12.72 2.41 -10.73
C LEU A 70 13.03 0.93 -11.01
N MET A 71 13.58 0.61 -12.20
CA MET A 71 13.93 -0.78 -12.53
C MET A 71 14.99 -1.35 -11.57
N ARG A 72 16.03 -0.59 -11.26
CA ARG A 72 17.06 -1.01 -10.27
C ARG A 72 16.46 -1.18 -8.87
N THR A 73 15.46 -0.39 -8.52
CA THR A 73 14.74 -0.56 -7.24
C THR A 73 13.95 -1.86 -7.26
N TRP A 74 13.29 -2.17 -8.38
CA TRP A 74 12.56 -3.42 -8.52
C TRP A 74 13.47 -4.64 -8.50
N ASP A 75 14.68 -4.56 -9.10
CA ASP A 75 15.71 -5.60 -8.96
C ASP A 75 16.05 -5.89 -7.48
N ALA A 76 16.13 -4.83 -6.66
CA ALA A 76 16.35 -5.00 -5.22
C ALA A 76 15.12 -5.61 -4.52
N MET A 77 13.90 -5.26 -4.92
CA MET A 77 12.69 -5.88 -4.37
C MET A 77 12.65 -7.39 -4.65
N GLU A 78 12.98 -7.80 -5.86
CA GLU A 78 13.09 -9.23 -6.21
C GLU A 78 14.18 -9.95 -5.40
N LYS A 79 15.31 -9.28 -5.15
CA LYS A 79 16.36 -9.83 -4.27
C LYS A 79 15.89 -9.97 -2.83
N ILE A 80 15.18 -8.98 -2.29
CA ILE A 80 14.57 -9.00 -0.95
C ILE A 80 13.61 -10.17 -0.81
N LEU A 81 12.79 -10.42 -1.83
CA LEU A 81 11.89 -11.57 -1.90
C LEU A 81 12.66 -12.90 -1.91
N ALA A 82 13.68 -13.01 -2.78
CA ALA A 82 14.50 -14.21 -2.92
C ALA A 82 15.29 -14.54 -1.64
N ASP A 83 15.69 -13.53 -0.88
CA ASP A 83 16.38 -13.69 0.42
C ASP A 83 15.42 -14.02 1.58
N GLY A 84 14.11 -14.06 1.33
CA GLY A 84 13.10 -14.32 2.36
C GLY A 84 12.89 -13.18 3.36
N LYS A 85 13.43 -11.98 3.10
CA LYS A 85 13.23 -10.80 3.93
C LYS A 85 11.82 -10.21 3.79
N ALA A 86 11.15 -10.48 2.66
CA ALA A 86 9.74 -10.26 2.45
C ALA A 86 9.11 -11.52 1.83
N HIS A 87 7.91 -11.88 2.24
CA HIS A 87 7.16 -13.00 1.65
C HIS A 87 6.45 -12.58 0.36
N SER A 88 6.14 -11.31 0.22
CA SER A 88 5.56 -10.71 -0.99
C SER A 88 6.13 -9.32 -1.21
N ILE A 89 6.20 -8.90 -2.46
CA ILE A 89 6.63 -7.56 -2.85
C ILE A 89 5.55 -6.89 -3.70
N GLY A 90 5.44 -5.57 -3.58
CA GLY A 90 4.46 -4.80 -4.31
C GLY A 90 4.82 -3.33 -4.39
N VAL A 91 3.85 -2.54 -4.78
CA VAL A 91 4.01 -1.12 -5.03
C VAL A 91 2.87 -0.32 -4.40
N CYS A 92 3.04 1.00 -4.32
CA CYS A 92 1.97 1.92 -3.96
C CYS A 92 1.95 3.09 -4.95
N ASN A 93 0.74 3.59 -5.21
CA ASN A 93 0.52 4.78 -6.02
C ASN A 93 1.03 4.66 -7.46
N PHE A 94 1.07 3.43 -7.98
CA PHE A 94 1.41 3.19 -9.37
C PHE A 94 0.17 3.38 -10.24
N GLU A 95 0.37 3.95 -11.41
CA GLU A 95 -0.63 4.06 -12.47
C GLU A 95 -0.39 2.94 -13.50
N PRO A 96 -1.34 2.65 -14.41
CA PRO A 96 -1.19 1.57 -15.41
C PRO A 96 0.13 1.59 -16.17
N HIS A 97 0.61 2.78 -16.55
CA HIS A 97 1.89 2.90 -17.30
C HIS A 97 3.13 2.55 -16.45
N HIS A 98 3.07 2.76 -15.11
CA HIS A 98 4.15 2.32 -14.21
C HIS A 98 4.15 0.79 -14.06
N LEU A 99 2.97 0.19 -13.89
CA LEU A 99 2.82 -1.27 -13.83
C LEU A 99 3.23 -1.92 -15.15
N GLN A 100 2.83 -1.36 -16.28
CA GLN A 100 3.24 -1.84 -17.61
C GLN A 100 4.76 -1.86 -17.76
N ALA A 101 5.46 -0.87 -17.24
CA ALA A 101 6.92 -0.83 -17.29
C ALA A 101 7.57 -1.99 -16.51
N LEU A 102 6.98 -2.44 -15.38
CA LEU A 102 7.44 -3.63 -14.65
C LEU A 102 7.08 -4.92 -15.38
N ILE A 103 5.90 -4.99 -16.00
CA ILE A 103 5.45 -6.13 -16.81
C ILE A 103 6.39 -6.31 -18.02
N ASP A 104 6.68 -5.23 -18.76
CA ASP A 104 7.56 -5.26 -19.94
C ASP A 104 9.00 -5.67 -19.58
N ARG A 105 9.47 -5.30 -18.38
CA ARG A 105 10.76 -5.75 -17.86
C ARG A 105 10.79 -7.27 -17.69
N GLY A 106 9.68 -7.88 -17.33
CA GLY A 106 9.59 -9.27 -16.93
C GLY A 106 10.11 -9.53 -15.52
N GLY A 107 10.10 -10.80 -15.10
CA GLY A 107 10.45 -11.23 -13.75
C GLY A 107 9.22 -11.29 -12.82
N VAL A 108 9.39 -11.01 -11.54
CA VAL A 108 8.31 -11.05 -10.56
C VAL A 108 7.39 -9.85 -10.75
N LEU A 109 6.08 -10.08 -10.83
CA LEU A 109 5.09 -9.00 -10.84
C LEU A 109 4.79 -8.53 -9.40
N PRO A 110 4.39 -7.25 -9.21
CA PRO A 110 3.86 -6.80 -7.94
C PRO A 110 2.68 -7.66 -7.49
N ALA A 111 2.71 -8.17 -6.27
CA ALA A 111 1.56 -8.89 -5.71
C ALA A 111 0.40 -7.93 -5.41
N VAL A 112 0.73 -6.70 -5.04
CA VAL A 112 -0.22 -5.65 -4.61
C VAL A 112 0.20 -4.32 -5.20
N ASP A 113 -0.79 -3.51 -5.59
CA ASP A 113 -0.66 -2.07 -5.74
C ASP A 113 -1.59 -1.38 -4.73
N GLN A 114 -1.00 -0.70 -3.72
CA GLN A 114 -1.74 0.01 -2.68
C GLN A 114 -1.98 1.46 -3.08
N VAL A 115 -3.22 1.85 -3.34
CA VAL A 115 -3.60 3.18 -3.87
C VAL A 115 -4.69 3.85 -3.05
N GLU A 116 -4.83 5.18 -3.18
CA GLU A 116 -6.02 5.85 -2.69
C GLU A 116 -7.24 5.33 -3.44
N LEU A 117 -8.18 4.76 -2.70
CA LEU A 117 -9.38 4.21 -3.30
C LEU A 117 -10.56 4.39 -2.35
N HIS A 118 -11.62 5.03 -2.82
CA HIS A 118 -12.87 5.27 -2.11
C HIS A 118 -13.97 5.67 -3.12
N PRO A 119 -15.25 5.81 -2.75
CA PRO A 119 -16.33 6.12 -3.68
C PRO A 119 -16.12 7.35 -4.56
N HIS A 120 -15.38 8.37 -4.09
CA HIS A 120 -15.07 9.57 -4.86
C HIS A 120 -13.80 9.45 -5.74
N LEU A 121 -12.97 8.40 -5.52
CA LEU A 121 -11.79 8.08 -6.34
C LEU A 121 -11.76 6.57 -6.58
N GLN A 122 -12.44 6.13 -7.62
CA GLN A 122 -12.73 4.72 -7.82
C GLN A 122 -11.65 3.93 -8.55
N GLN A 123 -10.61 4.58 -9.06
CA GLN A 123 -9.46 3.95 -9.73
C GLN A 123 -9.88 2.89 -10.79
N ARG A 124 -10.93 3.16 -11.59
CA ARG A 124 -11.55 2.14 -12.46
C ARG A 124 -10.58 1.54 -13.46
N GLU A 125 -9.86 2.40 -14.19
CA GLU A 125 -8.87 1.99 -15.19
C GLU A 125 -7.73 1.18 -14.56
N LEU A 126 -7.19 1.65 -13.44
CA LEU A 126 -6.13 0.95 -12.71
C LEU A 126 -6.59 -0.41 -12.20
N ARG A 127 -7.80 -0.49 -11.65
CA ARG A 127 -8.37 -1.76 -11.12
C ARG A 127 -8.60 -2.79 -12.22
N GLU A 128 -9.10 -2.35 -13.38
CA GLU A 128 -9.27 -3.21 -14.57
C GLU A 128 -7.90 -3.71 -15.04
N PHE A 129 -6.95 -2.81 -15.24
CA PHE A 129 -5.58 -3.14 -15.63
C PHE A 129 -4.90 -4.11 -14.65
N ALA A 130 -4.96 -3.82 -13.34
CA ALA A 130 -4.37 -4.68 -12.31
C ALA A 130 -5.00 -6.07 -12.28
N GLY A 131 -6.34 -6.15 -12.43
CA GLY A 131 -7.08 -7.40 -12.48
C GLY A 131 -6.69 -8.29 -13.65
N GLU A 132 -6.45 -7.72 -14.84
CA GLU A 132 -5.98 -8.45 -16.03
C GLU A 132 -4.60 -9.09 -15.83
N HIS A 133 -3.79 -8.53 -14.93
CA HIS A 133 -2.42 -8.97 -14.65
C HIS A 133 -2.27 -9.73 -13.32
N GLY A 134 -3.38 -9.97 -12.61
CA GLY A 134 -3.36 -10.68 -11.33
C GLY A 134 -2.72 -9.89 -10.18
N ILE A 135 -2.68 -8.56 -10.27
CA ILE A 135 -2.19 -7.65 -9.25
C ILE A 135 -3.36 -7.25 -8.34
N ALA A 136 -3.26 -7.50 -7.04
CA ALA A 136 -4.30 -7.13 -6.10
C ALA A 136 -4.28 -5.61 -5.84
N ILE A 137 -5.45 -4.99 -5.75
CA ILE A 137 -5.56 -3.59 -5.33
C ILE A 137 -5.86 -3.53 -3.84
N GLU A 138 -5.02 -2.80 -3.11
CA GLU A 138 -5.24 -2.49 -1.69
C GLU A 138 -5.55 -0.99 -1.53
N SER A 139 -6.56 -0.68 -0.73
CA SER A 139 -7.00 0.72 -0.55
C SER A 139 -6.30 1.37 0.64
N TRP A 140 -5.57 2.48 0.41
CA TRP A 140 -5.28 3.39 1.51
C TRP A 140 -6.33 4.51 1.55
N SER A 141 -6.57 5.07 2.74
CA SER A 141 -7.68 6.00 3.01
C SER A 141 -9.04 5.51 2.51
N PRO A 142 -9.44 4.26 2.79
CA PRO A 142 -10.67 3.67 2.24
C PRO A 142 -11.95 4.44 2.60
N LEU A 143 -11.94 5.16 3.71
CA LEU A 143 -13.03 6.03 4.14
C LEU A 143 -12.85 7.48 3.66
N GLY A 144 -11.84 7.70 2.80
CA GLY A 144 -11.52 8.97 2.20
C GLY A 144 -10.61 9.86 3.05
N GLY A 145 -9.88 9.32 4.01
CA GLY A 145 -9.00 10.06 4.91
C GLY A 145 -9.74 10.80 6.04
N THR A 146 -8.99 11.47 6.90
CA THR A 146 -9.57 12.32 7.95
C THR A 146 -9.79 13.74 7.44
N SER A 147 -10.89 14.37 7.81
CA SER A 147 -11.17 15.77 7.47
C SER A 147 -9.99 16.66 7.89
N GLY A 148 -9.36 17.32 6.93
CA GLY A 148 -8.24 18.23 7.13
C GLY A 148 -6.85 17.60 7.01
N SER A 149 -6.72 16.30 6.76
CA SER A 149 -5.44 15.61 6.56
C SER A 149 -5.16 15.27 5.10
N GLY A 150 -5.44 16.18 4.19
CA GLY A 150 -4.84 16.04 2.88
C GLY A 150 -3.32 16.20 3.00
N TRP A 151 -2.59 15.37 2.29
CA TRP A 151 -1.14 15.47 2.17
C TRP A 151 -0.81 16.66 1.26
N GLY A 152 -0.57 17.82 1.87
CA GLY A 152 -0.13 19.02 1.17
C GLY A 152 -0.97 20.27 1.46
N PRO A 153 -0.42 21.46 1.18
CA PRO A 153 -1.01 22.75 1.57
C PRO A 153 -2.34 23.10 0.88
N ASN A 154 -2.74 22.36 -0.17
CA ASN A 154 -3.96 22.60 -0.95
C ASN A 154 -4.97 21.44 -0.88
N SER A 155 -4.80 20.50 0.05
CA SER A 155 -5.69 19.36 0.16
C SER A 155 -7.08 19.78 0.66
N LYS A 156 -8.10 19.39 -0.09
CA LYS A 156 -9.50 19.62 0.29
C LYS A 156 -9.91 18.63 1.40
N PRO A 157 -10.80 19.06 2.31
CA PRO A 157 -11.38 18.13 3.29
C PRO A 157 -12.03 16.95 2.58
N ASN A 158 -11.82 15.74 3.11
CA ASN A 158 -12.51 14.58 2.62
C ASN A 158 -14.00 14.63 2.98
N THR A 159 -14.84 14.46 1.99
CA THR A 159 -16.30 14.55 2.11
C THR A 159 -16.99 13.19 1.92
N VAL A 160 -16.26 12.08 1.82
CA VAL A 160 -16.85 10.75 1.55
C VAL A 160 -17.89 10.39 2.61
N LEU A 161 -17.55 10.50 3.90
CA LEU A 161 -18.47 10.12 4.97
C LEU A 161 -19.63 11.11 5.18
N SER A 162 -19.54 12.32 4.63
CA SER A 162 -20.60 13.33 4.65
C SER A 162 -21.35 13.46 3.33
N ASP A 163 -21.06 12.59 2.36
CA ASP A 163 -21.75 12.56 1.08
C ASP A 163 -23.23 12.22 1.27
N PRO A 164 -24.16 13.07 0.75
CA PRO A 164 -25.59 12.86 0.92
C PRO A 164 -26.08 11.50 0.41
N THR A 165 -25.55 11.03 -0.73
CA THR A 165 -25.93 9.75 -1.32
C THR A 165 -25.53 8.58 -0.38
N ILE A 166 -24.36 8.65 0.21
CA ILE A 166 -23.88 7.65 1.19
C ILE A 166 -24.75 7.73 2.45
N GLY A 167 -25.10 8.95 2.88
CA GLY A 167 -25.99 9.18 4.02
C GLY A 167 -27.38 8.59 3.82
N ASP A 168 -27.99 8.79 2.64
CA ASP A 168 -29.29 8.23 2.30
C ASP A 168 -29.29 6.71 2.27
N ILE A 169 -28.22 6.10 1.70
CA ILE A 169 -28.05 4.65 1.70
C ILE A 169 -27.89 4.14 3.14
N ALA A 170 -27.09 4.83 3.95
CA ALA A 170 -26.86 4.49 5.36
C ALA A 170 -28.20 4.49 6.15
N ALA A 171 -29.00 5.52 5.98
CA ALA A 171 -30.32 5.64 6.60
C ALA A 171 -31.26 4.49 6.16
N LYS A 172 -31.29 4.20 4.84
CA LYS A 172 -32.10 3.11 4.26
C LYS A 172 -31.79 1.74 4.86
N TYR A 173 -30.52 1.47 5.16
CA TYR A 173 -30.09 0.17 5.68
C TYR A 173 -29.85 0.17 7.20
N GLY A 174 -30.10 1.26 7.91
CA GLY A 174 -29.84 1.38 9.35
C GLY A 174 -28.37 1.17 9.71
N ARG A 175 -27.46 1.69 8.87
CA ARG A 175 -26.01 1.56 9.00
C ARG A 175 -25.33 2.93 9.05
N SER A 176 -24.08 2.98 9.50
CA SER A 176 -23.29 4.20 9.42
C SER A 176 -22.74 4.42 7.99
N PRO A 177 -22.46 5.68 7.58
CA PRO A 177 -21.78 5.97 6.32
C PRO A 177 -20.49 5.16 6.14
N ALA A 178 -19.67 4.99 7.18
CA ALA A 178 -18.45 4.19 7.13
C ALA A 178 -18.73 2.72 6.80
N GLN A 179 -19.78 2.12 7.39
CA GLN A 179 -20.18 0.74 7.07
C GLN A 179 -20.63 0.59 5.62
N ILE A 180 -21.30 1.60 5.06
CA ILE A 180 -21.71 1.60 3.64
C ILE A 180 -20.47 1.66 2.74
N VAL A 181 -19.51 2.54 3.05
CA VAL A 181 -18.26 2.64 2.27
C VAL A 181 -17.45 1.35 2.34
N ILE A 182 -17.30 0.73 3.51
CA ILE A 182 -16.62 -0.57 3.65
C ILE A 182 -17.35 -1.65 2.84
N ALA A 183 -18.68 -1.70 2.90
CA ALA A 183 -19.47 -2.63 2.09
C ALA A 183 -19.31 -2.40 0.59
N TRP A 184 -19.16 -1.13 0.17
CA TRP A 184 -18.84 -0.79 -1.22
C TRP A 184 -17.48 -1.36 -1.64
N HIS A 185 -16.42 -1.21 -0.83
CA HIS A 185 -15.11 -1.81 -1.10
C HIS A 185 -15.20 -3.32 -1.28
N ILE A 186 -15.82 -4.02 -0.31
CA ILE A 186 -15.96 -5.49 -0.34
C ILE A 186 -16.69 -5.97 -1.59
N ARG A 187 -17.70 -5.23 -2.06
CA ARG A 187 -18.49 -5.59 -3.25
C ARG A 187 -17.83 -5.19 -4.56
N SER A 188 -16.89 -4.31 -4.50
CA SER A 188 -16.19 -3.82 -5.70
C SER A 188 -14.99 -4.68 -6.09
N GLY A 189 -14.57 -5.61 -5.25
CA GLY A 189 -13.44 -6.52 -5.47
C GLY A 189 -12.17 -6.00 -4.86
#